data_d3ba6d3a4b8eeb3eff436f6ab0f4d87a
#
_entry.id   d3ba6d3a4b8eeb3eff436f6ab0f4d87a
#
_cell.length_a   1.000
_cell.length_b   1.000
_cell.length_c   1.000
_cell.angle_alpha   90.00
_cell.angle_beta   90.00
_cell.angle_gamma   90.00
#
_symmetry.space_group_name_H-M   'P 1'
#
loop_
_entity.id
_entity.type
_entity.pdbx_description
1 polymer ?
#
loop_
_entity_poly.entity_id
_entity_poly.type
_entity_poly.pdbx_seq_one_letter_code
_entity_poly.pdbx_strand_id
1 'polypeptide(L)'
;MELTVLAVSFTALLILGVPVAFAIGLSSVATIVAAGLPIAVVFQKMVGGMQVFSFLAIPFFIFAGELMLYGGIAERIIRFANSLVGHVRGGLGMSNVLGCTIFGGVAGSPMADVSAIGSVMIPLMKKEGYDTDYAVNVTTHASLVGAIMPTSHNMIIFTLATAGIASVSVLGLILAGLVPAIILTVCNMAAAYWVAVKRGYPVHGNFPGWAMVLSAFLAALPGLLVVVIILGGILSGVFTATESASIAVAWALLITAVVYRTLTWNNFLKACAKACKTTGVVLLLIGISSAFGYFLALYEVPQKTGELMKYVSDSPWVIFLMINVLLFILGTFLDMAATILICTPIFMPIAMQYGMDPLQFGILMLINCALGLNTPPVGTVQFVGCAIGGISVGQVMRTIAPFYGALGMTLLAVTYVPAFSLWLPNLLK
;
A
#
# COMPACT_ATOMS: atom_id res chain seq x y z
N MET A 1 14.48 -31.54 8.30
CA MET A 1 13.21 -31.91 8.99
C MET A 1 12.48 -30.68 9.51
N GLU A 2 13.15 -29.77 10.18
CA GLU A 2 12.55 -28.57 10.80
C GLU A 2 11.98 -27.59 9.77
N LEU A 3 12.68 -27.37 8.65
CA LEU A 3 12.19 -26.54 7.55
C LEU A 3 10.90 -27.10 6.93
N THR A 4 10.82 -28.44 6.83
CA THR A 4 9.60 -29.12 6.36
C THR A 4 8.46 -28.91 7.34
N VAL A 5 8.72 -28.96 8.65
CA VAL A 5 7.72 -28.67 9.69
C VAL A 5 7.24 -27.22 9.55
N LEU A 6 8.15 -26.24 9.38
CA LEU A 6 7.80 -24.84 9.20
C LEU A 6 6.87 -24.65 7.97
N ALA A 7 7.28 -25.17 6.82
CA ALA A 7 6.54 -25.00 5.57
C ALA A 7 5.18 -25.72 5.59
N VAL A 8 5.15 -26.97 6.06
CA VAL A 8 3.92 -27.78 6.11
C VAL A 8 2.93 -27.21 7.12
N SER A 9 3.38 -26.88 8.35
CA SER A 9 2.48 -26.32 9.38
C SER A 9 1.94 -24.95 8.95
N PHE A 10 2.77 -24.08 8.38
CA PHE A 10 2.33 -22.78 7.87
C PHE A 10 1.28 -22.94 6.77
N THR A 11 1.56 -23.77 5.76
CA THR A 11 0.64 -23.99 4.63
C THR A 11 -0.66 -24.65 5.10
N ALA A 12 -0.60 -25.66 5.98
CA ALA A 12 -1.77 -26.33 6.53
C ALA A 12 -2.67 -25.36 7.31
N LEU A 13 -2.09 -24.50 8.16
CA LEU A 13 -2.84 -23.51 8.92
C LEU A 13 -3.51 -22.46 7.99
N LEU A 14 -2.85 -22.05 6.92
CA LEU A 14 -3.46 -21.16 5.91
C LEU A 14 -4.63 -21.83 5.19
N ILE A 15 -4.49 -23.10 4.80
CA ILE A 15 -5.57 -23.85 4.13
C ILE A 15 -6.77 -24.03 5.08
N LEU A 16 -6.51 -24.21 6.39
CA LEU A 16 -7.55 -24.29 7.42
C LEU A 16 -8.22 -22.92 7.70
N GLY A 17 -7.79 -21.83 7.05
CA GLY A 17 -8.36 -20.49 7.21
C GLY A 17 -7.93 -19.79 8.50
N VAL A 18 -6.84 -20.22 9.14
CA VAL A 18 -6.27 -19.53 10.29
C VAL A 18 -5.71 -18.18 9.84
N PRO A 19 -6.01 -17.06 10.54
CA PRO A 19 -5.46 -15.75 10.18
C PRO A 19 -3.93 -15.79 10.10
N VAL A 20 -3.37 -15.14 9.08
CA VAL A 20 -1.95 -15.23 8.69
C VAL A 20 -1.00 -15.00 9.88
N ALA A 21 -1.29 -14.00 10.73
CA ALA A 21 -0.48 -13.72 11.91
C ALA A 21 -0.35 -14.97 12.82
N PHE A 22 -1.45 -15.62 13.10
CA PHE A 22 -1.44 -16.82 13.94
C PHE A 22 -0.82 -18.03 13.21
N ALA A 23 -1.02 -18.15 11.90
CA ALA A 23 -0.40 -19.21 11.11
C ALA A 23 1.14 -19.10 11.16
N ILE A 24 1.71 -17.89 11.01
CA ILE A 24 3.14 -17.61 11.14
C ILE A 24 3.63 -17.93 12.56
N GLY A 25 2.91 -17.47 13.58
CA GLY A 25 3.29 -17.68 14.98
C GLY A 25 3.28 -19.13 15.38
N LEU A 26 2.20 -19.84 15.09
CA LEU A 26 2.03 -21.26 15.44
C LEU A 26 3.03 -22.14 14.67
N SER A 27 3.30 -21.86 13.41
CA SER A 27 4.31 -22.58 12.63
C SER A 27 5.73 -22.36 13.19
N SER A 28 6.03 -21.14 13.66
CA SER A 28 7.29 -20.84 14.36
C SER A 28 7.42 -21.62 15.66
N VAL A 29 6.34 -21.70 16.46
CA VAL A 29 6.32 -22.50 17.68
C VAL A 29 6.46 -24.00 17.39
N ALA A 30 5.75 -24.51 16.40
CA ALA A 30 5.85 -25.91 15.98
C ALA A 30 7.30 -26.27 15.56
N THR A 31 7.94 -25.36 14.83
CA THR A 31 9.32 -25.56 14.35
C THR A 31 10.33 -25.56 15.48
N ILE A 32 10.21 -24.66 16.46
CA ILE A 32 11.14 -24.60 17.58
C ILE A 32 11.02 -25.83 18.49
N VAL A 33 9.80 -26.31 18.68
CA VAL A 33 9.55 -27.55 19.43
C VAL A 33 10.15 -28.76 18.70
N ALA A 34 9.98 -28.83 17.37
CA ALA A 34 10.56 -29.89 16.56
C ALA A 34 12.11 -29.83 16.54
N ALA A 35 12.69 -28.65 16.64
CA ALA A 35 14.13 -28.43 16.73
C ALA A 35 14.71 -28.71 18.16
N GLY A 36 13.87 -28.98 19.15
CA GLY A 36 14.32 -29.19 20.52
C GLY A 36 14.85 -27.91 21.21
N LEU A 37 14.52 -26.73 20.68
CA LEU A 37 14.96 -25.46 21.23
C LEU A 37 13.95 -24.89 22.23
N PRO A 38 14.37 -24.05 23.19
CA PRO A 38 13.45 -23.43 24.14
C PRO A 38 12.44 -22.51 23.45
N ILE A 39 11.16 -22.66 23.77
CA ILE A 39 10.06 -21.80 23.23
C ILE A 39 10.30 -20.33 23.54
N ALA A 40 11.01 -20.03 24.63
CA ALA A 40 11.39 -18.65 24.99
C ALA A 40 12.10 -17.88 23.85
N VAL A 41 12.81 -18.57 22.96
CA VAL A 41 13.47 -17.95 21.80
C VAL A 41 12.46 -17.28 20.86
N VAL A 42 11.29 -17.91 20.62
CA VAL A 42 10.23 -17.31 19.81
C VAL A 42 9.78 -15.99 20.42
N PHE A 43 9.46 -15.99 21.72
CA PHE A 43 9.01 -14.79 22.43
C PHE A 43 10.09 -13.70 22.49
N GLN A 44 11.36 -14.07 22.70
CA GLN A 44 12.48 -13.12 22.66
C GLN A 44 12.62 -12.46 21.30
N LYS A 45 12.51 -13.22 20.20
CA LYS A 45 12.57 -12.67 18.85
C LYS A 45 11.35 -11.80 18.53
N MET A 46 10.16 -12.19 18.99
CA MET A 46 8.94 -11.38 18.87
C MET A 46 9.10 -10.03 19.58
N VAL A 47 9.49 -10.03 20.84
CA VAL A 47 9.66 -8.81 21.64
C VAL A 47 10.78 -7.96 21.07
N GLY A 48 11.94 -8.54 20.77
CA GLY A 48 13.07 -7.81 20.16
C GLY A 48 12.72 -7.20 18.82
N GLY A 49 11.91 -7.91 18.01
CA GLY A 49 11.42 -7.39 16.74
C GLY A 49 10.48 -6.18 16.89
N MET A 50 9.76 -6.03 17.99
CA MET A 50 8.85 -4.92 18.24
C MET A 50 9.51 -3.71 18.93
N GLN A 51 10.71 -3.86 19.51
CA GLN A 51 11.38 -2.83 20.31
C GLN A 51 12.20 -1.84 19.45
N VAL A 52 11.82 -1.61 18.21
CA VAL A 52 12.52 -0.63 17.34
C VAL A 52 11.80 0.71 17.40
N PHE A 53 12.52 1.79 17.79
CA PHE A 53 11.96 3.14 17.98
C PHE A 53 11.21 3.65 16.73
N SER A 54 11.72 3.35 15.53
CA SER A 54 11.10 3.78 14.27
C SER A 54 9.69 3.22 14.05
N PHE A 55 9.29 2.15 14.77
CA PHE A 55 7.92 1.64 14.70
C PHE A 55 6.86 2.61 15.24
N LEU A 56 7.24 3.56 16.09
CA LEU A 56 6.32 4.58 16.57
C LEU A 56 5.76 5.46 15.43
N ALA A 57 6.42 5.52 14.29
CA ALA A 57 5.88 6.20 13.13
C ALA A 57 4.62 5.52 12.56
N ILE A 58 4.50 4.19 12.68
CA ILE A 58 3.37 3.41 12.15
C ILE A 58 2.04 3.83 12.79
N PRO A 59 1.86 3.78 14.13
CA PRO A 59 0.63 4.22 14.77
C PRO A 59 0.29 5.67 14.48
N PHE A 60 1.28 6.56 14.39
CA PHE A 60 1.03 7.96 14.09
C PHE A 60 0.56 8.17 12.66
N PHE A 61 1.16 7.53 11.65
CA PHE A 61 0.66 7.62 10.28
C PHE A 61 -0.74 7.01 10.12
N ILE A 62 -1.00 5.86 10.73
CA ILE A 62 -2.33 5.25 10.73
C ILE A 62 -3.34 6.20 11.37
N PHE A 63 -3.02 6.78 12.52
CA PHE A 63 -3.92 7.68 13.22
C PHE A 63 -4.16 9.00 12.46
N ALA A 64 -3.13 9.60 11.88
CA ALA A 64 -3.27 10.76 11.02
C ALA A 64 -4.20 10.49 9.83
N GLY A 65 -4.04 9.34 9.16
CA GLY A 65 -4.91 8.91 8.07
C GLY A 65 -6.37 8.73 8.50
N GLU A 66 -6.62 8.08 9.65
CA GLU A 66 -7.98 7.90 10.19
C GLU A 66 -8.63 9.23 10.61
N LEU A 67 -7.87 10.15 11.22
CA LEU A 67 -8.37 11.49 11.54
C LEU A 67 -8.79 12.25 10.28
N MET A 68 -8.02 12.14 9.23
CA MET A 68 -8.32 12.79 7.96
C MET A 68 -9.52 12.18 7.24
N LEU A 69 -9.65 10.84 7.32
CA LEU A 69 -10.81 10.11 6.81
C LEU A 69 -12.11 10.61 7.47
N TYR A 70 -12.17 10.61 8.80
CA TYR A 70 -13.34 11.07 9.55
C TYR A 70 -13.50 12.60 9.58
N GLY A 71 -12.45 13.33 9.22
CA GLY A 71 -12.41 14.80 9.16
C GLY A 71 -12.95 15.41 7.85
N GLY A 72 -13.47 14.60 6.90
CA GLY A 72 -14.10 15.09 5.68
C GLY A 72 -13.12 15.72 4.67
N ILE A 73 -11.87 15.32 4.66
CA ILE A 73 -10.85 15.79 3.71
C ILE A 73 -11.10 15.19 2.33
N ALA A 74 -11.56 13.93 2.28
CA ALA A 74 -11.82 13.21 1.03
C ALA A 74 -12.77 13.97 0.10
N GLU A 75 -13.86 14.53 0.62
CA GLU A 75 -14.84 15.31 -0.15
C GLU A 75 -14.23 16.56 -0.78
N ARG A 76 -13.32 17.24 -0.07
CA ARG A 76 -12.64 18.45 -0.58
C ARG A 76 -11.64 18.09 -1.68
N ILE A 77 -10.92 16.99 -1.53
CA ILE A 77 -10.00 16.45 -2.55
C ILE A 77 -10.80 16.03 -3.78
N ILE A 78 -11.93 15.35 -3.63
CA ILE A 78 -12.82 14.97 -4.75
C ILE A 78 -13.30 16.21 -5.50
N ARG A 79 -13.74 17.26 -4.80
CA ARG A 79 -14.16 18.52 -5.44
C ARG A 79 -13.03 19.16 -6.22
N PHE A 80 -11.83 19.19 -5.66
CA PHE A 80 -10.64 19.69 -6.35
C PHE A 80 -10.32 18.85 -7.60
N ALA A 81 -10.23 17.52 -7.46
CA ALA A 81 -9.99 16.63 -8.58
C ALA A 81 -11.05 16.77 -9.69
N ASN A 82 -12.33 16.88 -9.30
CA ASN A 82 -13.43 17.05 -10.25
C ASN A 82 -13.38 18.41 -10.98
N SER A 83 -12.92 19.47 -10.31
CA SER A 83 -12.73 20.77 -10.95
C SER A 83 -11.64 20.78 -12.03
N LEU A 84 -10.64 19.90 -11.90
CA LEU A 84 -9.54 19.78 -12.86
C LEU A 84 -9.90 18.91 -14.07
N VAL A 85 -10.47 17.74 -13.85
CA VAL A 85 -10.64 16.73 -14.90
C VAL A 85 -12.08 16.27 -15.12
N GLY A 86 -13.04 16.78 -14.34
CA GLY A 86 -14.44 16.37 -14.40
C GLY A 86 -15.14 16.69 -15.73
N HIS A 87 -14.64 17.64 -16.47
CA HIS A 87 -15.23 18.12 -17.73
C HIS A 87 -14.90 17.23 -18.95
N VAL A 88 -13.93 16.29 -18.83
CA VAL A 88 -13.59 15.39 -19.93
C VAL A 88 -14.54 14.18 -19.99
N ARG A 89 -14.53 13.44 -21.10
CA ARG A 89 -15.33 12.23 -21.23
C ARG A 89 -14.92 11.22 -20.15
N GLY A 90 -15.90 10.69 -19.41
CA GLY A 90 -15.62 9.85 -18.25
C GLY A 90 -15.00 10.61 -17.08
N GLY A 91 -15.24 11.92 -17.00
CA GLY A 91 -14.61 12.85 -16.05
C GLY A 91 -14.71 12.43 -14.60
N LEU A 92 -15.81 11.80 -14.18
CA LEU A 92 -15.93 11.26 -12.81
C LEU A 92 -14.96 10.11 -12.56
N GLY A 93 -14.70 9.25 -13.53
CA GLY A 93 -13.67 8.21 -13.42
C GLY A 93 -12.27 8.82 -13.29
N MET A 94 -11.96 9.82 -14.11
CA MET A 94 -10.70 10.55 -14.05
C MET A 94 -10.54 11.29 -12.70
N SER A 95 -11.60 11.95 -12.23
CA SER A 95 -11.64 12.63 -10.92
C SER A 95 -11.45 11.66 -9.77
N ASN A 96 -11.99 10.44 -9.90
CA ASN A 96 -11.81 9.37 -8.92
C ASN A 96 -10.34 8.94 -8.85
N VAL A 97 -9.68 8.69 -9.99
CA VAL A 97 -8.25 8.34 -10.01
C VAL A 97 -7.40 9.44 -9.40
N LEU A 98 -7.61 10.68 -9.81
CA LEU A 98 -6.86 11.82 -9.27
C LEU A 98 -7.14 12.02 -7.78
N GLY A 99 -8.40 11.88 -7.36
CA GLY A 99 -8.83 11.96 -5.98
C GLY A 99 -8.16 10.91 -5.10
N CYS A 100 -8.14 9.64 -5.52
CA CYS A 100 -7.44 8.55 -4.83
C CYS A 100 -5.93 8.82 -4.75
N THR A 101 -5.30 9.29 -5.84
CA THR A 101 -3.87 9.61 -5.81
C THR A 101 -3.54 10.69 -4.80
N ILE A 102 -4.30 11.78 -4.79
CA ILE A 102 -4.08 12.89 -3.87
C ILE A 102 -4.38 12.47 -2.43
N PHE A 103 -5.50 11.76 -2.20
CA PHE A 103 -5.89 11.29 -0.86
C PHE A 103 -4.94 10.18 -0.36
N GLY A 104 -4.44 9.33 -1.24
CA GLY A 104 -3.42 8.31 -0.94
C GLY A 104 -2.13 8.94 -0.42
N GLY A 105 -1.76 10.13 -0.93
CA GLY A 105 -0.66 10.93 -0.39
C GLY A 105 -0.87 11.38 1.05
N VAL A 106 -2.11 11.43 1.49
CA VAL A 106 -2.51 11.86 2.84
C VAL A 106 -2.72 10.66 3.76
N ALA A 107 -3.48 9.66 3.30
CA ALA A 107 -3.90 8.49 4.10
C ALA A 107 -2.87 7.34 4.06
N GLY A 108 -2.10 7.21 2.99
CA GLY A 108 -1.04 6.20 2.85
C GLY A 108 -1.50 4.74 2.88
N SER A 109 -2.79 4.49 2.63
CA SER A 109 -3.38 3.16 2.75
C SER A 109 -4.44 2.91 1.68
N PRO A 110 -4.28 1.91 0.80
CA PRO A 110 -5.29 1.55 -0.20
C PRO A 110 -6.67 1.28 0.39
N MET A 111 -6.72 0.66 1.55
CA MET A 111 -7.97 0.35 2.25
C MET A 111 -8.68 1.61 2.74
N ALA A 112 -7.94 2.60 3.27
CA ALA A 112 -8.48 3.88 3.67
C ALA A 112 -8.99 4.66 2.46
N ASP A 113 -8.23 4.64 1.35
CA ASP A 113 -8.59 5.31 0.10
C ASP A 113 -9.91 4.78 -0.47
N VAL A 114 -10.03 3.47 -0.65
CA VAL A 114 -11.26 2.89 -1.20
C VAL A 114 -12.45 3.12 -0.27
N SER A 115 -12.23 3.14 1.03
CA SER A 115 -13.29 3.41 2.00
C SER A 115 -13.74 4.87 1.95
N ALA A 116 -12.81 5.82 1.88
CA ALA A 116 -13.09 7.25 1.85
C ALA A 116 -13.64 7.71 0.49
N ILE A 117 -12.81 7.59 -0.54
CA ILE A 117 -13.15 8.07 -1.89
C ILE A 117 -14.26 7.21 -2.49
N GLY A 118 -14.19 5.88 -2.31
CA GLY A 118 -15.18 4.95 -2.87
C GLY A 118 -16.57 5.15 -2.30
N SER A 119 -16.71 5.43 -1.00
CA SER A 119 -18.01 5.69 -0.38
C SER A 119 -18.74 6.91 -0.96
N VAL A 120 -18.01 7.87 -1.53
CA VAL A 120 -18.54 9.06 -2.19
C VAL A 120 -18.64 8.84 -3.70
N MET A 121 -17.58 8.38 -4.33
CA MET A 121 -17.48 8.34 -5.79
C MET A 121 -18.29 7.21 -6.42
N ILE A 122 -18.32 6.01 -5.82
CA ILE A 122 -19.07 4.88 -6.40
C ILE A 122 -20.58 5.19 -6.47
N PRO A 123 -21.26 5.65 -5.40
CA PRO A 123 -22.65 6.05 -5.48
C PRO A 123 -22.90 7.23 -6.43
N LEU A 124 -21.99 8.21 -6.45
CA LEU A 124 -22.09 9.37 -7.35
C LEU A 124 -22.00 8.92 -8.82
N MET A 125 -21.03 8.10 -9.17
CA MET A 125 -20.87 7.58 -10.53
C MET A 125 -22.09 6.75 -10.97
N LYS A 126 -22.64 5.91 -10.07
CA LYS A 126 -23.89 5.18 -10.35
C LYS A 126 -25.06 6.12 -10.65
N LYS A 127 -25.21 7.20 -9.88
CA LYS A 127 -26.28 8.20 -10.08
C LYS A 127 -26.14 8.92 -11.41
N GLU A 128 -24.91 9.15 -11.87
CA GLU A 128 -24.60 9.82 -13.12
C GLU A 128 -24.53 8.86 -14.34
N GLY A 129 -25.02 7.61 -14.17
CA GLY A 129 -25.19 6.65 -15.26
C GLY A 129 -23.95 5.83 -15.61
N TYR A 130 -22.94 5.80 -14.77
CA TYR A 130 -21.81 4.90 -14.96
C TYR A 130 -22.13 3.49 -14.45
N ASP A 131 -21.65 2.48 -15.15
CA ASP A 131 -21.78 1.09 -14.72
C ASP A 131 -21.06 0.86 -13.38
N THR A 132 -21.70 0.09 -12.50
CA THR A 132 -21.16 -0.12 -11.15
C THR A 132 -19.83 -0.88 -11.15
N ASP A 133 -19.66 -1.85 -12.06
CA ASP A 133 -18.42 -2.61 -12.23
C ASP A 133 -17.22 -1.69 -12.62
N TYR A 134 -17.48 -0.71 -13.49
CA TYR A 134 -16.49 0.30 -13.84
C TYR A 134 -16.18 1.21 -12.63
N ALA A 135 -17.20 1.73 -11.96
CA ALA A 135 -17.01 2.61 -10.81
C ALA A 135 -16.19 1.94 -9.70
N VAL A 136 -16.47 0.66 -9.41
CA VAL A 136 -15.72 -0.12 -8.43
C VAL A 136 -14.27 -0.34 -8.90
N ASN A 137 -14.06 -0.79 -10.14
CA ASN A 137 -12.71 -1.03 -10.67
C ASN A 137 -11.84 0.23 -10.68
N VAL A 138 -12.36 1.36 -11.16
CA VAL A 138 -11.63 2.63 -11.14
C VAL A 138 -11.20 2.98 -9.72
N THR A 139 -12.12 2.89 -8.76
CA THR A 139 -11.84 3.27 -7.37
C THR A 139 -10.82 2.34 -6.72
N THR A 140 -11.02 1.02 -6.84
CA THR A 140 -10.15 0.04 -6.18
C THR A 140 -8.73 0.03 -6.74
N HIS A 141 -8.56 0.21 -8.06
CA HIS A 141 -7.23 0.26 -8.66
C HIS A 141 -6.54 1.61 -8.44
N ALA A 142 -7.29 2.71 -8.48
CA ALA A 142 -6.73 4.02 -8.17
C ALA A 142 -6.24 4.13 -6.72
N SER A 143 -6.96 3.51 -5.77
CA SER A 143 -6.58 3.53 -4.35
C SER A 143 -5.24 2.83 -4.07
N LEU A 144 -4.80 1.91 -4.94
CA LEU A 144 -3.54 1.20 -4.77
C LEU A 144 -2.30 2.11 -4.81
N VAL A 145 -2.42 3.30 -5.42
CA VAL A 145 -1.37 4.31 -5.40
C VAL A 145 -0.99 4.69 -3.96
N GLY A 146 -1.94 4.68 -3.02
CA GLY A 146 -1.70 4.96 -1.61
C GLY A 146 -0.63 4.06 -0.96
N ALA A 147 -0.41 2.85 -1.49
CA ALA A 147 0.62 1.94 -0.97
C ALA A 147 2.05 2.45 -1.14
N ILE A 148 2.30 3.24 -2.19
CA ILE A 148 3.62 3.77 -2.56
C ILE A 148 3.74 5.29 -2.36
N MET A 149 2.79 5.89 -1.63
CA MET A 149 2.79 7.31 -1.30
C MET A 149 3.52 7.60 0.03
N PRO A 150 3.99 8.84 0.24
CA PRO A 150 4.87 9.20 1.35
C PRO A 150 4.38 8.85 2.75
N THR A 151 3.09 8.83 2.96
CA THR A 151 2.45 8.54 4.25
C THR A 151 2.22 7.05 4.49
N SER A 152 2.64 6.19 3.54
CA SER A 152 2.39 4.76 3.63
C SER A 152 3.17 4.09 4.77
N HIS A 153 2.45 3.57 5.74
CA HIS A 153 3.04 2.77 6.82
C HIS A 153 3.71 1.48 6.30
N ASN A 154 3.31 0.99 5.12
CA ASN A 154 3.94 -0.17 4.50
C ASN A 154 5.38 0.11 4.03
N MET A 155 5.72 1.36 3.68
CA MET A 155 7.10 1.75 3.41
C MET A 155 7.97 1.61 4.65
N ILE A 156 7.45 1.97 5.82
CA ILE A 156 8.16 1.82 7.09
C ILE A 156 8.33 0.34 7.42
N ILE A 157 7.27 -0.48 7.26
CA ILE A 157 7.34 -1.93 7.45
C ILE A 157 8.42 -2.54 6.55
N PHE A 158 8.49 -2.11 5.28
CA PHE A 158 9.52 -2.60 4.36
C PHE A 158 10.93 -2.22 4.83
N THR A 159 11.18 -0.96 5.20
CA THR A 159 12.52 -0.53 5.67
C THR A 159 12.98 -1.32 6.89
N LEU A 160 12.05 -1.78 7.70
CA LEU A 160 12.33 -2.60 8.87
C LEU A 160 12.54 -4.08 8.52
N ALA A 161 11.80 -4.60 7.53
CA ALA A 161 12.01 -5.95 7.01
C ALA A 161 13.39 -6.11 6.34
N THR A 162 14.03 -5.00 5.94
CA THR A 162 15.39 -5.01 5.37
C THR A 162 16.50 -4.96 6.43
N ALA A 163 16.15 -4.79 7.71
CA ALA A 163 17.14 -4.72 8.79
C ALA A 163 18.02 -6.00 8.84
N GLY A 164 19.33 -5.79 8.84
CA GLY A 164 20.30 -6.91 8.78
C GLY A 164 20.60 -7.44 7.37
N ILE A 165 19.90 -6.97 6.33
CA ILE A 165 20.12 -7.35 4.93
C ILE A 165 20.76 -6.19 4.17
N ALA A 166 20.14 -5.02 4.21
CA ALA A 166 20.63 -3.80 3.58
C ALA A 166 20.15 -2.56 4.36
N SER A 167 20.93 -1.48 4.24
CA SER A 167 20.58 -0.20 4.84
C SER A 167 19.63 0.56 3.89
N VAL A 168 18.33 0.49 4.16
CA VAL A 168 17.31 1.20 3.41
C VAL A 168 16.76 2.34 4.26
N SER A 169 16.88 3.59 3.80
CA SER A 169 16.30 4.73 4.50
C SER A 169 14.84 4.92 4.15
N VAL A 170 14.02 5.30 5.12
CA VAL A 170 12.60 5.63 4.93
C VAL A 170 12.46 6.75 3.90
N LEU A 171 13.28 7.80 4.00
CA LEU A 171 13.29 8.91 3.04
C LEU A 171 13.62 8.43 1.62
N GLY A 172 14.67 7.61 1.47
CA GLY A 172 15.05 7.06 0.16
C GLY A 172 13.91 6.28 -0.48
N LEU A 173 13.19 5.48 0.31
CA LEU A 173 12.05 4.69 -0.19
C LEU A 173 10.86 5.59 -0.57
N ILE A 174 10.56 6.61 0.23
CA ILE A 174 9.52 7.61 -0.08
C ILE A 174 9.82 8.29 -1.42
N LEU A 175 11.04 8.76 -1.61
CA LEU A 175 11.46 9.40 -2.86
C LEU A 175 11.40 8.42 -4.05
N ALA A 176 11.81 7.18 -3.84
CA ALA A 176 11.75 6.12 -4.85
C ALA A 176 10.31 5.81 -5.29
N GLY A 177 9.31 6.02 -4.43
CA GLY A 177 7.90 5.77 -4.70
C GLY A 177 7.20 6.86 -5.51
N LEU A 178 7.68 8.12 -5.49
CA LEU A 178 6.96 9.26 -6.10
C LEU A 178 6.80 9.13 -7.61
N VAL A 179 7.86 8.81 -8.33
CA VAL A 179 7.80 8.65 -9.79
C VAL A 179 6.92 7.47 -10.20
N PRO A 180 7.08 6.26 -9.61
CA PRO A 180 6.15 5.15 -9.83
C PRO A 180 4.69 5.48 -9.50
N ALA A 181 4.42 6.26 -8.46
CA ALA A 181 3.07 6.70 -8.12
C ALA A 181 2.44 7.57 -9.22
N ILE A 182 3.22 8.49 -9.80
CA ILE A 182 2.77 9.30 -10.95
C ILE A 182 2.51 8.40 -12.17
N ILE A 183 3.42 7.47 -12.49
CA ILE A 183 3.26 6.53 -13.61
C ILE A 183 1.97 5.72 -13.40
N LEU A 184 1.77 5.15 -12.23
CA LEU A 184 0.59 4.36 -11.90
C LEU A 184 -0.69 5.18 -12.02
N THR A 185 -0.68 6.44 -11.57
CA THR A 185 -1.81 7.36 -11.71
C THR A 185 -2.13 7.60 -13.18
N VAL A 186 -1.13 7.94 -13.99
CA VAL A 186 -1.31 8.20 -15.44
C VAL A 186 -1.82 6.95 -16.15
N CYS A 187 -1.27 5.77 -15.86
CA CYS A 187 -1.72 4.50 -16.43
C CYS A 187 -3.18 4.18 -16.03
N ASN A 188 -3.55 4.40 -14.76
CA ASN A 188 -4.93 4.23 -14.31
C ASN A 188 -5.88 5.25 -14.95
N MET A 189 -5.47 6.52 -15.11
CA MET A 189 -6.24 7.52 -15.83
C MET A 189 -6.44 7.14 -17.30
N ALA A 190 -5.40 6.65 -17.96
CA ALA A 190 -5.49 6.16 -19.34
C ALA A 190 -6.45 4.97 -19.46
N ALA A 191 -6.38 4.00 -18.55
CA ALA A 191 -7.30 2.87 -18.51
C ALA A 191 -8.74 3.31 -18.25
N ALA A 192 -8.96 4.20 -17.29
CA ALA A 192 -10.28 4.78 -16.99
C ALA A 192 -10.87 5.53 -18.19
N TYR A 193 -10.07 6.36 -18.85
CA TYR A 193 -10.47 7.09 -20.04
C TYR A 193 -10.79 6.16 -21.22
N TRP A 194 -9.94 5.16 -21.47
CA TRP A 194 -10.16 4.19 -22.52
C TRP A 194 -11.48 3.41 -22.37
N VAL A 195 -11.77 2.95 -21.16
CA VAL A 195 -13.04 2.26 -20.87
C VAL A 195 -14.22 3.23 -21.02
N ALA A 196 -14.08 4.49 -20.57
CA ALA A 196 -15.12 5.50 -20.67
C ALA A 196 -15.46 5.84 -22.14
N VAL A 197 -14.47 5.92 -23.02
CA VAL A 197 -14.67 6.11 -24.46
C VAL A 197 -15.35 4.90 -25.07
N LYS A 198 -14.88 3.68 -24.75
CA LYS A 198 -15.42 2.42 -25.27
C LYS A 198 -16.89 2.18 -24.87
N ARG A 199 -17.28 2.58 -23.67
CA ARG A 199 -18.65 2.46 -23.15
C ARG A 199 -19.54 3.67 -23.44
N GLY A 200 -19.00 4.71 -24.08
CA GLY A 200 -19.76 5.89 -24.47
C GLY A 200 -20.26 6.74 -23.30
N TYR A 201 -19.53 6.77 -22.18
CA TYR A 201 -19.94 7.57 -21.02
C TYR A 201 -20.03 9.06 -21.32
N PRO A 202 -20.92 9.79 -20.62
CA PRO A 202 -21.20 11.19 -20.92
C PRO A 202 -20.01 12.10 -20.64
N VAL A 203 -20.04 13.25 -21.30
CA VAL A 203 -19.20 14.41 -20.98
C VAL A 203 -20.02 15.32 -20.08
N HIS A 204 -19.53 15.64 -18.89
CA HIS A 204 -20.23 16.46 -17.92
C HIS A 204 -19.76 17.92 -18.00
N GLY A 205 -20.46 18.73 -18.79
CA GLY A 205 -20.29 20.18 -18.84
C GLY A 205 -19.01 20.67 -19.48
N ASN A 206 -18.73 21.95 -19.27
CA ASN A 206 -17.52 22.64 -19.70
C ASN A 206 -16.56 22.83 -18.53
N PHE A 207 -15.30 23.14 -18.83
CA PHE A 207 -14.33 23.49 -17.80
C PHE A 207 -14.87 24.61 -16.90
N PRO A 208 -14.90 24.41 -15.56
CA PRO A 208 -15.59 25.33 -14.63
C PRO A 208 -14.86 26.66 -14.43
N GLY A 209 -13.69 26.84 -15.03
CA GLY A 209 -12.88 28.04 -14.93
C GLY A 209 -11.85 27.97 -13.77
N TRP A 210 -10.74 28.68 -13.98
CA TRP A 210 -9.61 28.70 -13.04
C TRP A 210 -9.95 29.25 -11.66
N ALA A 211 -10.94 30.16 -11.56
CA ALA A 211 -11.41 30.67 -10.26
C ALA A 211 -12.01 29.57 -9.38
N MET A 212 -12.81 28.67 -9.97
CA MET A 212 -13.38 27.54 -9.25
C MET A 212 -12.31 26.50 -8.88
N VAL A 213 -11.36 26.22 -9.78
CA VAL A 213 -10.22 25.33 -9.50
C VAL A 213 -9.41 25.86 -8.33
N LEU A 214 -9.08 27.16 -8.31
CA LEU A 214 -8.33 27.78 -7.23
C LEU A 214 -9.09 27.74 -5.91
N SER A 215 -10.39 28.01 -5.94
CA SER A 215 -11.25 27.92 -4.75
C SER A 215 -11.29 26.50 -4.18
N ALA A 216 -11.46 25.49 -5.04
CA ALA A 216 -11.44 24.08 -4.63
C ALA A 216 -10.07 23.65 -4.10
N PHE A 217 -8.97 24.12 -4.76
CA PHE A 217 -7.61 23.89 -4.29
C PHE A 217 -7.37 24.49 -2.89
N LEU A 218 -7.73 25.76 -2.68
CA LEU A 218 -7.60 26.42 -1.38
C LEU A 218 -8.41 25.72 -0.28
N ALA A 219 -9.57 25.16 -0.61
CA ALA A 219 -10.36 24.39 0.33
C ALA A 219 -9.73 23.03 0.69
N ALA A 220 -8.99 22.40 -0.25
CA ALA A 220 -8.27 21.15 -0.02
C ALA A 220 -6.86 21.38 0.57
N LEU A 221 -6.27 22.55 0.37
CA LEU A 221 -4.88 22.87 0.71
C LEU A 221 -4.50 22.55 2.16
N PRO A 222 -5.30 22.87 3.19
CA PRO A 222 -4.95 22.54 4.57
C PRO A 222 -4.74 21.02 4.76
N GLY A 223 -5.56 20.19 4.11
CA GLY A 223 -5.38 18.74 4.14
C GLY A 223 -4.11 18.28 3.39
N LEU A 224 -3.82 18.89 2.24
CA LEU A 224 -2.64 18.57 1.41
C LEU A 224 -1.33 18.98 2.08
N LEU A 225 -1.34 20.01 2.94
CA LEU A 225 -0.15 20.46 3.67
C LEU A 225 0.45 19.37 4.57
N VAL A 226 -0.33 18.34 4.97
CA VAL A 226 0.24 17.19 5.70
C VAL A 226 1.36 16.53 4.91
N VAL A 227 1.16 16.30 3.61
CA VAL A 227 2.19 15.68 2.76
C VAL A 227 3.42 16.57 2.67
N VAL A 228 3.21 17.88 2.53
CA VAL A 228 4.30 18.87 2.48
C VAL A 228 5.05 18.93 3.80
N ILE A 229 4.35 18.87 4.94
CA ILE A 229 4.96 18.85 6.28
C ILE A 229 5.83 17.61 6.48
N ILE A 230 5.31 16.42 6.09
CA ILE A 230 6.03 15.16 6.22
C ILE A 230 7.27 15.17 5.32
N LEU A 231 7.07 15.40 4.00
CA LEU A 231 8.18 15.39 3.05
C LEU A 231 9.19 16.51 3.34
N GLY A 232 8.71 17.73 3.54
CA GLY A 232 9.56 18.89 3.82
C GLY A 232 10.34 18.74 5.10
N GLY A 233 9.73 18.22 6.17
CA GLY A 233 10.38 17.97 7.45
C GLY A 233 11.50 16.92 7.36
N ILE A 234 11.24 15.83 6.65
CA ILE A 234 12.24 14.74 6.49
C ILE A 234 13.33 15.16 5.50
N LEU A 235 12.98 15.79 4.37
CA LEU A 235 13.95 16.26 3.36
C LEU A 235 14.90 17.33 3.88
N SER A 236 14.39 18.23 4.71
CA SER A 236 15.23 19.27 5.33
C SER A 236 16.14 18.74 6.46
N GLY A 237 15.97 17.46 6.86
CA GLY A 237 16.70 16.87 7.99
C GLY A 237 16.29 17.40 9.36
N VAL A 238 15.24 18.26 9.43
CA VAL A 238 14.73 18.84 10.68
C VAL A 238 14.00 17.79 11.50
N PHE A 239 13.29 16.88 10.87
CA PHE A 239 12.50 15.85 11.52
C PHE A 239 12.87 14.45 11.03
N THR A 240 12.88 13.52 11.97
CA THR A 240 12.87 12.08 11.66
C THR A 240 11.48 11.65 11.13
N ALA A 241 11.38 10.46 10.56
CA ALA A 241 10.10 9.91 10.11
C ALA A 241 9.06 9.81 11.25
N THR A 242 9.51 9.49 12.48
CA THR A 242 8.66 9.39 13.67
C THR A 242 8.14 10.76 14.12
N GLU A 243 9.00 11.75 14.15
CA GLU A 243 8.63 13.14 14.49
C GLU A 243 7.69 13.72 13.44
N SER A 244 7.97 13.51 12.14
CA SER A 244 7.10 13.94 11.05
C SER A 244 5.71 13.31 11.14
N ALA A 245 5.62 12.04 11.52
CA ALA A 245 4.36 11.34 11.70
C ALA A 245 3.56 11.92 12.91
N SER A 246 4.23 12.25 14.01
CA SER A 246 3.58 12.87 15.18
C SER A 246 3.06 14.28 14.87
N ILE A 247 3.83 15.08 14.12
CA ILE A 247 3.40 16.40 13.64
C ILE A 247 2.23 16.28 12.67
N ALA A 248 2.21 15.25 11.81
CA ALA A 248 1.08 14.97 10.94
C ALA A 248 -0.21 14.72 11.71
N VAL A 249 -0.16 14.00 12.85
CA VAL A 249 -1.31 13.82 13.75
C VAL A 249 -1.77 15.14 14.33
N ALA A 250 -0.85 15.94 14.87
CA ALA A 250 -1.18 17.25 15.45
C ALA A 250 -1.82 18.18 14.40
N TRP A 251 -1.27 18.19 13.19
CA TRP A 251 -1.81 18.95 12.07
C TRP A 251 -3.18 18.44 11.63
N ALA A 252 -3.37 17.12 11.50
CA ALA A 252 -4.64 16.51 11.17
C ALA A 252 -5.74 16.89 12.19
N LEU A 253 -5.42 16.84 13.48
CA LEU A 253 -6.34 17.26 14.55
C LEU A 253 -6.69 18.75 14.43
N LEU A 254 -5.69 19.62 14.24
CA LEU A 254 -5.91 21.05 14.09
C LEU A 254 -6.82 21.36 12.90
N ILE A 255 -6.53 20.75 11.74
CA ILE A 255 -7.32 21.00 10.53
C ILE A 255 -8.74 20.49 10.67
N THR A 256 -8.94 19.28 11.16
CA THR A 256 -10.26 18.64 11.19
C THR A 256 -11.15 19.18 12.32
N ALA A 257 -10.56 19.53 13.48
CA ALA A 257 -11.31 20.04 14.62
C ALA A 257 -11.49 21.56 14.59
N VAL A 258 -10.48 22.33 14.19
CA VAL A 258 -10.48 23.81 14.31
C VAL A 258 -10.83 24.47 12.96
N VAL A 259 -10.15 24.10 11.88
CA VAL A 259 -10.30 24.74 10.56
C VAL A 259 -11.58 24.27 9.87
N TYR A 260 -11.73 22.96 9.70
CA TYR A 260 -12.89 22.37 9.03
C TYR A 260 -14.11 22.20 9.95
N ARG A 261 -13.87 22.05 11.24
CA ARG A 261 -14.91 21.83 12.27
C ARG A 261 -15.83 20.66 11.96
N THR A 262 -15.27 19.63 11.32
CA THR A 262 -15.99 18.42 10.87
C THR A 262 -15.77 17.24 11.82
N LEU A 263 -14.71 17.27 12.64
CA LEU A 263 -14.38 16.20 13.57
C LEU A 263 -15.27 16.28 14.81
N THR A 264 -16.29 15.44 14.86
CA THR A 264 -17.11 15.27 16.07
C THR A 264 -16.41 14.38 17.09
N TRP A 265 -16.76 14.48 18.37
CA TRP A 265 -16.20 13.63 19.43
C TRP A 265 -16.39 12.14 19.12
N ASN A 266 -17.56 11.75 18.59
CA ASN A 266 -17.83 10.37 18.19
C ASN A 266 -16.89 9.90 17.04
N ASN A 267 -16.66 10.75 16.05
CA ASN A 267 -15.74 10.45 14.94
C ASN A 267 -14.28 10.37 15.41
N PHE A 268 -13.89 11.23 16.36
CA PHE A 268 -12.58 11.14 16.99
C PHE A 268 -12.39 9.80 17.70
N LEU A 269 -13.35 9.36 18.51
CA LEU A 269 -13.29 8.07 19.19
C LEU A 269 -13.24 6.90 18.21
N LYS A 270 -13.99 6.97 17.11
CA LYS A 270 -13.93 5.97 16.03
C LYS A 270 -12.54 5.93 15.38
N ALA A 271 -11.95 7.09 15.09
CA ALA A 271 -10.58 7.18 14.54
C ALA A 271 -9.56 6.56 15.49
N CYS A 272 -9.64 6.89 16.80
CA CYS A 272 -8.78 6.29 17.82
C CYS A 272 -8.93 4.76 17.87
N ALA A 273 -10.16 4.26 17.97
CA ALA A 273 -10.43 2.82 18.05
C ALA A 273 -9.93 2.08 16.82
N LYS A 274 -10.15 2.64 15.63
CA LYS A 274 -9.67 2.08 14.37
C LYS A 274 -8.15 2.07 14.29
N ALA A 275 -7.50 3.18 14.64
CA ALA A 275 -6.04 3.30 14.65
C ALA A 275 -5.40 2.33 15.65
N CYS A 276 -5.94 2.22 16.87
CA CYS A 276 -5.46 1.25 17.86
C CYS A 276 -5.59 -0.19 17.36
N LYS A 277 -6.74 -0.56 16.78
CA LYS A 277 -6.97 -1.90 16.23
C LYS A 277 -5.97 -2.22 15.11
N THR A 278 -5.82 -1.33 14.14
CA THR A 278 -4.90 -1.53 13.02
C THR A 278 -3.46 -1.60 13.49
N THR A 279 -3.05 -0.70 14.38
CA THR A 279 -1.70 -0.70 14.99
C THR A 279 -1.41 -2.00 15.73
N GLY A 280 -2.37 -2.49 16.52
CA GLY A 280 -2.22 -3.75 17.26
C GLY A 280 -2.00 -4.95 16.33
N VAL A 281 -2.75 -5.03 15.23
CA VAL A 281 -2.56 -6.08 14.22
C VAL A 281 -1.19 -5.97 13.56
N VAL A 282 -0.77 -4.77 13.17
CA VAL A 282 0.53 -4.55 12.50
C VAL A 282 1.69 -4.89 13.45
N LEU A 283 1.65 -4.42 14.70
CA LEU A 283 2.71 -4.74 15.69
C LEU A 283 2.78 -6.23 15.98
N LEU A 284 1.63 -6.90 16.11
CA LEU A 284 1.59 -8.36 16.29
C LEU A 284 2.24 -9.07 15.10
N LEU A 285 1.90 -8.67 13.87
CA LEU A 285 2.51 -9.21 12.65
C LEU A 285 4.03 -9.01 12.63
N ILE A 286 4.51 -7.82 12.98
CA ILE A 286 5.94 -7.51 13.05
C ILE A 286 6.65 -8.44 14.05
N GLY A 287 6.12 -8.56 15.26
CA GLY A 287 6.71 -9.42 16.29
C GLY A 287 6.78 -10.88 15.85
N ILE A 288 5.67 -11.41 15.39
CA ILE A 288 5.60 -12.82 14.94
C ILE A 288 6.49 -13.05 13.72
N SER A 289 6.50 -12.13 12.75
CA SER A 289 7.34 -12.24 11.56
C SER A 289 8.83 -12.14 11.88
N SER A 290 9.23 -11.41 12.92
CA SER A 290 10.61 -11.40 13.40
C SER A 290 11.07 -12.76 13.90
N ALA A 291 10.21 -13.50 14.62
CA ALA A 291 10.49 -14.87 15.01
C ALA A 291 10.56 -15.80 13.79
N PHE A 292 9.62 -15.69 12.87
CA PHE A 292 9.59 -16.47 11.63
C PHE A 292 10.84 -16.21 10.77
N GLY A 293 11.21 -14.93 10.59
CA GLY A 293 12.42 -14.50 9.87
C GLY A 293 13.71 -15.08 10.46
N TYR A 294 13.76 -15.23 11.80
CA TYR A 294 14.87 -15.91 12.45
C TYR A 294 15.02 -17.37 11.96
N PHE A 295 13.91 -18.10 11.82
CA PHE A 295 13.95 -19.48 11.30
C PHE A 295 14.29 -19.51 9.82
N LEU A 296 13.79 -18.57 9.02
CA LEU A 296 14.15 -18.45 7.61
C LEU A 296 15.67 -18.26 7.42
N ALA A 297 16.27 -17.42 8.26
CA ALA A 297 17.71 -17.20 8.25
C ALA A 297 18.49 -18.43 8.78
N LEU A 298 18.03 -19.03 9.88
CA LEU A 298 18.66 -20.19 10.51
C LEU A 298 18.74 -21.41 9.58
N TYR A 299 17.69 -21.60 8.76
CA TYR A 299 17.60 -22.72 7.81
C TYR A 299 18.03 -22.36 6.39
N GLU A 300 18.65 -21.18 6.21
CA GLU A 300 19.20 -20.72 4.94
C GLU A 300 18.16 -20.71 3.80
N VAL A 301 16.91 -20.35 4.13
CA VAL A 301 15.81 -20.34 3.14
C VAL A 301 16.09 -19.41 1.97
N PRO A 302 16.63 -18.18 2.14
CA PRO A 302 16.96 -17.31 1.03
C PRO A 302 17.97 -17.94 0.06
N GLN A 303 19.02 -18.59 0.60
CA GLN A 303 20.07 -19.23 -0.18
C GLN A 303 19.50 -20.40 -0.99
N LYS A 304 18.76 -21.30 -0.33
CA LYS A 304 18.12 -22.45 -1.00
C LYS A 304 17.10 -22.01 -2.06
N THR A 305 16.34 -20.95 -1.78
CA THR A 305 15.41 -20.39 -2.77
C THR A 305 16.17 -19.80 -3.96
N GLY A 306 17.28 -19.09 -3.72
CA GLY A 306 18.16 -18.55 -4.76
C GLY A 306 18.74 -19.64 -5.65
N GLU A 307 19.22 -20.74 -5.07
CA GLU A 307 19.73 -21.91 -5.80
C GLU A 307 18.65 -22.55 -6.68
N LEU A 308 17.44 -22.72 -6.15
CA LEU A 308 16.29 -23.23 -6.91
C LEU A 308 15.94 -22.32 -8.09
N MET A 309 15.95 -21.00 -7.89
CA MET A 309 15.68 -20.03 -8.95
C MET A 309 16.80 -20.05 -10.01
N LYS A 310 18.04 -20.15 -9.57
CA LYS A 310 19.23 -20.27 -10.45
C LYS A 310 19.20 -21.53 -11.28
N TYR A 311 18.67 -22.65 -10.76
CA TYR A 311 18.48 -23.88 -11.52
C TYR A 311 17.55 -23.68 -12.72
N VAL A 312 16.59 -22.75 -12.65
CA VAL A 312 15.66 -22.42 -13.76
C VAL A 312 16.36 -21.48 -14.75
N SER A 313 17.06 -20.44 -14.28
CA SER A 313 17.75 -19.47 -15.15
C SER A 313 18.78 -18.65 -14.37
N ASP A 314 19.90 -18.33 -15.05
CA ASP A 314 20.90 -17.37 -14.55
C ASP A 314 20.63 -15.93 -15.04
N SER A 315 19.61 -15.71 -15.87
CA SER A 315 19.29 -14.38 -16.41
C SER A 315 18.59 -13.51 -15.37
N PRO A 316 19.10 -12.29 -15.06
CA PRO A 316 18.44 -11.36 -14.14
C PRO A 316 16.98 -11.09 -14.52
N TRP A 317 16.68 -10.98 -15.81
CA TRP A 317 15.33 -10.72 -16.32
C TRP A 317 14.34 -11.81 -15.90
N VAL A 318 14.76 -13.07 -16.02
CA VAL A 318 13.92 -14.23 -15.65
C VAL A 318 13.78 -14.31 -14.13
N ILE A 319 14.87 -14.10 -13.38
CA ILE A 319 14.84 -14.11 -11.91
C ILE A 319 13.88 -13.03 -11.38
N PHE A 320 13.94 -11.80 -11.89
CA PHE A 320 13.03 -10.73 -11.47
C PHE A 320 11.58 -11.03 -11.83
N LEU A 321 11.34 -11.66 -12.99
CA LEU A 321 9.99 -12.11 -13.35
C LEU A 321 9.47 -13.20 -12.40
N MET A 322 10.33 -14.19 -12.06
CA MET A 322 9.99 -15.24 -11.11
C MET A 322 9.66 -14.67 -9.73
N ILE A 323 10.45 -13.71 -9.24
CA ILE A 323 10.16 -13.00 -7.98
C ILE A 323 8.80 -12.31 -8.07
N ASN A 324 8.52 -11.58 -9.16
CA ASN A 324 7.24 -10.90 -9.34
C ASN A 324 6.05 -11.89 -9.33
N VAL A 325 6.17 -13.02 -10.02
CA VAL A 325 5.11 -14.04 -10.06
C VAL A 325 4.88 -14.66 -8.69
N LEU A 326 5.96 -15.00 -7.96
CA LEU A 326 5.85 -15.58 -6.62
C LEU A 326 5.25 -14.58 -5.63
N LEU A 327 5.70 -13.32 -5.65
CA LEU A 327 5.15 -12.25 -4.82
C LEU A 327 3.68 -11.99 -5.14
N PHE A 328 3.31 -12.00 -6.42
CA PHE A 328 1.92 -11.84 -6.84
C PHE A 328 1.04 -12.97 -6.30
N ILE A 329 1.47 -14.23 -6.45
CA ILE A 329 0.73 -15.38 -5.93
C ILE A 329 0.58 -15.25 -4.40
N LEU A 330 1.66 -15.00 -3.67
CA LEU A 330 1.61 -14.85 -2.22
C LEU A 330 0.74 -13.64 -1.79
N GLY A 331 0.85 -12.52 -2.48
CA GLY A 331 0.07 -11.31 -2.21
C GLY A 331 -1.44 -11.46 -2.44
N THR A 332 -1.91 -12.47 -3.21
CA THR A 332 -3.34 -12.75 -3.35
C THR A 332 -3.94 -13.43 -2.12
N PHE A 333 -3.12 -14.09 -1.30
CA PHE A 333 -3.54 -14.81 -0.09
C PHE A 333 -3.20 -14.08 1.19
N LEU A 334 -2.10 -13.35 1.20
CA LEU A 334 -1.55 -12.68 2.38
C LEU A 334 -1.88 -11.18 2.36
N ASP A 335 -2.02 -10.61 3.56
CA ASP A 335 -2.05 -9.16 3.70
C ASP A 335 -0.70 -8.53 3.35
N MET A 336 -0.71 -7.26 2.95
CA MET A 336 0.47 -6.54 2.48
C MET A 336 1.60 -6.52 3.51
N ALA A 337 1.28 -6.25 4.78
CA ALA A 337 2.28 -6.21 5.85
C ALA A 337 2.94 -7.58 6.05
N ALA A 338 2.13 -8.66 6.06
CA ALA A 338 2.63 -10.03 6.19
C ALA A 338 3.53 -10.41 5.00
N THR A 339 3.10 -10.08 3.78
CA THR A 339 3.88 -10.37 2.56
C THR A 339 5.22 -9.64 2.60
N ILE A 340 5.26 -8.37 2.96
CA ILE A 340 6.49 -7.60 3.09
C ILE A 340 7.43 -8.25 4.11
N LEU A 341 6.94 -8.56 5.31
CA LEU A 341 7.76 -9.07 6.40
C LEU A 341 8.33 -10.47 6.15
N ILE A 342 7.58 -11.32 5.43
CA ILE A 342 7.99 -12.69 5.12
C ILE A 342 8.88 -12.72 3.87
N CYS A 343 8.47 -12.03 2.81
CA CYS A 343 9.09 -12.16 1.50
C CYS A 343 10.33 -11.29 1.32
N THR A 344 10.42 -10.14 2.02
CA THR A 344 11.62 -9.28 1.92
C THR A 344 12.90 -10.01 2.29
N PRO A 345 13.01 -10.69 3.45
CA PRO A 345 14.23 -11.41 3.81
C PRO A 345 14.54 -12.59 2.88
N ILE A 346 13.58 -13.11 2.15
CA ILE A 346 13.77 -14.22 1.20
C ILE A 346 14.25 -13.69 -0.15
N PHE A 347 13.50 -12.76 -0.76
CA PHE A 347 13.71 -12.37 -2.16
C PHE A 347 14.66 -11.20 -2.34
N MET A 348 14.80 -10.30 -1.35
CA MET A 348 15.67 -9.14 -1.47
C MET A 348 17.16 -9.53 -1.62
N PRO A 349 17.73 -10.46 -0.82
CA PRO A 349 19.11 -10.91 -1.03
C PRO A 349 19.33 -11.48 -2.43
N ILE A 350 18.36 -12.25 -2.94
CA ILE A 350 18.40 -12.82 -4.29
C ILE A 350 18.39 -11.69 -5.33
N ALA A 351 17.48 -10.76 -5.25
CA ALA A 351 17.38 -9.63 -6.18
C ALA A 351 18.68 -8.79 -6.21
N MET A 352 19.28 -8.55 -5.04
CA MET A 352 20.56 -7.83 -4.91
C MET A 352 21.72 -8.59 -5.57
N GLN A 353 21.78 -9.91 -5.48
CA GLN A 353 22.79 -10.73 -6.15
C GLN A 353 22.76 -10.57 -7.68
N TYR A 354 21.57 -10.29 -8.24
CA TYR A 354 21.37 -10.03 -9.67
C TYR A 354 21.38 -8.53 -10.02
N GLY A 355 21.85 -7.67 -9.10
CA GLY A 355 22.11 -6.25 -9.35
C GLY A 355 20.92 -5.30 -9.14
N MET A 356 19.82 -5.74 -8.52
CA MET A 356 18.70 -4.86 -8.17
C MET A 356 19.04 -4.03 -6.93
N ASP A 357 18.80 -2.72 -7.00
CA ASP A 357 18.96 -1.82 -5.85
C ASP A 357 17.89 -2.09 -4.78
N PRO A 358 18.23 -2.03 -3.48
CA PRO A 358 17.28 -2.23 -2.39
C PRO A 358 16.05 -1.32 -2.41
N LEU A 359 16.20 -0.05 -2.81
CA LEU A 359 15.07 0.88 -2.95
C LEU A 359 14.14 0.47 -4.11
N GLN A 360 14.73 0.08 -5.24
CA GLN A 360 13.97 -0.43 -6.39
C GLN A 360 13.18 -1.68 -6.02
N PHE A 361 13.81 -2.63 -5.32
CA PHE A 361 13.14 -3.83 -4.81
C PHE A 361 11.99 -3.48 -3.86
N GLY A 362 12.16 -2.48 -3.00
CA GLY A 362 11.10 -2.01 -2.10
C GLY A 362 9.87 -1.53 -2.85
N ILE A 363 10.04 -0.71 -3.87
CA ILE A 363 8.91 -0.22 -4.67
C ILE A 363 8.27 -1.34 -5.49
N LEU A 364 9.06 -2.24 -6.07
CA LEU A 364 8.57 -3.45 -6.73
C LEU A 364 7.69 -4.27 -5.77
N MET A 365 8.17 -4.54 -4.57
CA MET A 365 7.45 -5.29 -3.53
C MET A 365 6.11 -4.61 -3.19
N LEU A 366 6.12 -3.29 -2.96
CA LEU A 366 4.92 -2.54 -2.58
C LEU A 366 3.86 -2.54 -3.70
N ILE A 367 4.26 -2.34 -4.97
CA ILE A 367 3.34 -2.38 -6.12
C ILE A 367 2.80 -3.80 -6.33
N ASN A 368 3.65 -4.81 -6.19
CA ASN A 368 3.25 -6.20 -6.36
C ASN A 368 2.24 -6.63 -5.29
N CYS A 369 2.50 -6.30 -4.02
CA CYS A 369 1.56 -6.53 -2.93
C CYS A 369 0.24 -5.77 -3.15
N ALA A 370 0.30 -4.52 -3.63
CA ALA A 370 -0.88 -3.73 -3.96
C ALA A 370 -1.73 -4.43 -5.05
N LEU A 371 -1.11 -4.99 -6.08
CA LEU A 371 -1.80 -5.79 -7.09
C LEU A 371 -2.50 -7.00 -6.46
N GLY A 372 -1.84 -7.68 -5.52
CA GLY A 372 -2.43 -8.80 -4.76
C GLY A 372 -3.68 -8.38 -3.97
N LEU A 373 -3.70 -7.19 -3.35
CA LEU A 373 -4.86 -6.67 -2.61
C LEU A 373 -6.11 -6.47 -3.47
N ASN A 374 -5.98 -6.41 -4.78
CA ASN A 374 -7.09 -6.31 -5.74
C ASN A 374 -7.38 -7.62 -6.48
N THR A 375 -6.70 -8.70 -6.11
CA THR A 375 -6.80 -9.98 -6.83
C THR A 375 -7.49 -11.05 -5.96
N PRO A 376 -8.53 -11.71 -6.45
CA PRO A 376 -9.09 -12.88 -5.78
C PRO A 376 -8.02 -13.98 -5.57
N PRO A 377 -8.11 -14.82 -4.51
CA PRO A 377 -9.31 -15.09 -3.71
C PRO A 377 -9.54 -14.16 -2.52
N VAL A 378 -8.50 -13.49 -1.99
CA VAL A 378 -8.68 -12.65 -0.79
C VAL A 378 -8.93 -11.18 -1.15
N GLY A 379 -8.16 -10.55 -2.00
CA GLY A 379 -8.39 -9.23 -2.61
C GLY A 379 -9.09 -8.19 -1.72
N THR A 380 -8.54 -7.87 -0.55
CA THR A 380 -9.23 -7.10 0.50
C THR A 380 -9.76 -5.74 0.04
N VAL A 381 -9.00 -5.02 -0.78
CA VAL A 381 -9.40 -3.71 -1.34
C VAL A 381 -10.56 -3.88 -2.33
N GLN A 382 -10.48 -4.93 -3.16
CA GLN A 382 -11.52 -5.28 -4.12
C GLN A 382 -12.85 -5.61 -3.41
N PHE A 383 -12.79 -6.38 -2.32
CA PHE A 383 -13.98 -6.72 -1.54
C PHE A 383 -14.66 -5.49 -0.92
N VAL A 384 -13.88 -4.55 -0.40
CA VAL A 384 -14.43 -3.30 0.15
C VAL A 384 -15.12 -2.50 -0.96
N GLY A 385 -14.49 -2.36 -2.13
CA GLY A 385 -15.09 -1.69 -3.28
C GLY A 385 -16.39 -2.35 -3.74
N CYS A 386 -16.41 -3.70 -3.80
CA CYS A 386 -17.60 -4.48 -4.13
C CYS A 386 -18.73 -4.28 -3.10
N ALA A 387 -18.40 -4.26 -1.82
CA ALA A 387 -19.37 -4.03 -0.74
C ALA A 387 -20.01 -2.63 -0.85
N ILE A 388 -19.19 -1.59 -1.12
CA ILE A 388 -19.70 -0.22 -1.34
C ILE A 388 -20.56 -0.17 -2.61
N GLY A 389 -20.13 -0.83 -3.70
CA GLY A 389 -20.86 -0.87 -4.96
C GLY A 389 -22.15 -1.68 -4.93
N GLY A 390 -22.28 -2.61 -3.97
CA GLY A 390 -23.39 -3.57 -3.90
C GLY A 390 -23.36 -4.59 -5.03
N ILE A 391 -22.16 -5.00 -5.49
CA ILE A 391 -21.98 -5.98 -6.58
C ILE A 391 -21.02 -7.09 -6.18
N SER A 392 -21.12 -8.24 -6.87
CA SER A 392 -20.22 -9.36 -6.63
C SER A 392 -18.85 -9.16 -7.27
N VAL A 393 -17.81 -9.77 -6.70
CA VAL A 393 -16.47 -9.78 -7.28
C VAL A 393 -16.45 -10.31 -8.71
N GLY A 394 -17.25 -11.35 -9.00
CA GLY A 394 -17.35 -11.92 -10.35
C GLY A 394 -17.87 -10.94 -11.41
N GLN A 395 -18.74 -9.98 -11.02
CA GLN A 395 -19.19 -8.92 -11.92
C GLN A 395 -18.09 -7.91 -12.22
N VAL A 396 -17.30 -7.56 -11.21
CA VAL A 396 -16.19 -6.60 -11.33
C VAL A 396 -15.06 -7.16 -12.20
N MET A 397 -14.80 -8.47 -12.15
CA MET A 397 -13.78 -9.12 -12.97
C MET A 397 -13.98 -8.93 -14.48
N ARG A 398 -15.18 -8.63 -14.95
CA ARG A 398 -15.46 -8.42 -16.39
C ARG A 398 -14.77 -7.17 -16.97
N THR A 399 -14.50 -6.17 -16.15
CA THR A 399 -13.87 -4.89 -16.55
C THR A 399 -12.49 -4.67 -15.95
N ILE A 400 -11.94 -5.64 -15.24
CA ILE A 400 -10.70 -5.49 -14.49
C ILE A 400 -9.45 -5.42 -15.39
N ALA A 401 -9.49 -6.07 -16.57
CA ALA A 401 -8.31 -6.26 -17.42
C ALA A 401 -7.54 -4.96 -17.78
N PRO A 402 -8.18 -3.84 -18.16
CA PRO A 402 -7.45 -2.60 -18.47
C PRO A 402 -6.69 -2.04 -17.26
N PHE A 403 -7.27 -2.17 -16.07
CA PHE A 403 -6.68 -1.70 -14.82
C PHE A 403 -5.55 -2.60 -14.36
N TYR A 404 -5.69 -3.93 -14.51
CA TYR A 404 -4.56 -4.85 -14.32
C TYR A 404 -3.44 -4.60 -15.30
N GLY A 405 -3.76 -4.25 -16.54
CA GLY A 405 -2.77 -3.82 -17.53
C GLY A 405 -1.99 -2.58 -17.08
N ALA A 406 -2.67 -1.58 -16.51
CA ALA A 406 -2.05 -0.37 -15.98
C ALA A 406 -1.10 -0.67 -14.82
N LEU A 407 -1.53 -1.48 -13.86
CA LEU A 407 -0.71 -1.93 -12.73
C LEU A 407 0.47 -2.80 -13.19
N GLY A 408 0.21 -3.78 -14.05
CA GLY A 408 1.22 -4.67 -14.59
C GLY A 408 2.30 -3.93 -15.39
N MET A 409 1.91 -2.95 -16.21
CA MET A 409 2.87 -2.10 -16.92
C MET A 409 3.74 -1.29 -15.95
N THR A 410 3.15 -0.71 -14.91
CA THR A 410 3.90 0.03 -13.89
C THR A 410 4.85 -0.89 -13.13
N LEU A 411 4.40 -2.09 -12.73
CA LEU A 411 5.23 -3.09 -12.07
C LEU A 411 6.42 -3.51 -12.92
N LEU A 412 6.19 -3.83 -14.20
CA LEU A 412 7.25 -4.21 -15.12
C LEU A 412 8.21 -3.04 -15.39
N ALA A 413 7.70 -1.83 -15.53
CA ALA A 413 8.52 -0.63 -15.70
C ALA A 413 9.45 -0.43 -14.50
N VAL A 414 8.95 -0.54 -13.28
CA VAL A 414 9.74 -0.43 -12.04
C VAL A 414 10.73 -1.59 -11.91
N THR A 415 10.33 -2.80 -12.29
CA THR A 415 11.19 -3.99 -12.21
C THR A 415 12.42 -3.87 -13.11
N TYR A 416 12.22 -3.44 -14.36
CA TYR A 416 13.25 -3.51 -15.40
C TYR A 416 13.94 -2.19 -15.72
N VAL A 417 13.37 -1.07 -15.26
CA VAL A 417 13.95 0.28 -15.49
C VAL A 417 14.25 0.95 -14.15
N PRO A 418 15.49 0.79 -13.62
CA PRO A 418 15.88 1.34 -12.32
C PRO A 418 15.64 2.86 -12.20
N ALA A 419 15.75 3.58 -13.31
CA ALA A 419 15.58 5.03 -13.34
C ALA A 419 14.22 5.49 -12.77
N PHE A 420 13.14 4.74 -12.94
CA PHE A 420 11.84 5.12 -12.41
C PHE A 420 11.78 5.15 -10.88
N SER A 421 12.54 4.30 -10.21
CA SER A 421 12.61 4.30 -8.74
C SER A 421 13.82 5.07 -8.21
N LEU A 422 14.95 5.09 -8.94
CA LEU A 422 16.21 5.61 -8.43
C LEU A 422 16.55 7.02 -8.88
N TRP A 423 15.85 7.56 -9.89
CA TRP A 423 16.15 8.89 -10.42
C TRP A 423 16.04 9.97 -9.33
N LEU A 424 14.93 10.04 -8.63
CA LEU A 424 14.69 11.05 -7.61
C LEU A 424 15.56 10.88 -6.35
N PRO A 425 15.72 9.66 -5.78
CA PRO A 425 16.68 9.44 -4.70
C PRO A 425 18.12 9.83 -5.06
N ASN A 426 18.55 9.57 -6.29
CA ASN A 426 19.92 9.90 -6.72
C ASN A 426 20.12 11.39 -7.01
N LEU A 427 19.04 12.12 -7.35
CA LEU A 427 19.09 13.57 -7.57
C LEU A 427 19.22 14.34 -6.24
N LEU A 428 18.73 13.77 -5.13
CA LEU A 428 18.66 14.43 -3.82
C LEU A 428 19.68 13.88 -2.79
N LYS A 429 20.58 12.99 -3.23
CA LYS A 429 21.79 12.60 -2.51
C LYS A 429 22.86 13.67 -2.69
#